data_593a8bc58323564318cc0ce1fbb38e9b
#
_entry.id   593a8bc58323564318cc0ce1fbb38e9b
#
_cell.length_a   1.000
_cell.length_b   1.000
_cell.length_c   1.000
_cell.angle_alpha   90.00
_cell.angle_beta   90.00
_cell.angle_gamma   90.00
#
_symmetry.space_group_name_H-M   'P 1'
#
loop_
_entity.id
_entity.type
_entity.pdbx_description
1 polymer ?
#
loop_
_entity_poly.entity_id
_entity_poly.type
_entity_poly.pdbx_seq_one_letter_code
_entity_poly.pdbx_strand_id
1 'polypeptide(L)'
;MTAPGYVRVMATADFVPADFEPPRSLSTDRFRLEPLGPQHNEADRAAWMSSVEHIRATPGYPDGSWPRPEGMSLEDNLKDLTRHEADFAARKGFTFTVLDPADGDVIGCVYLYPIQEEGHDVSVQSWVRASHAELDRPLADALVDWISTDWPWERPYRYGR
;
A
#
# COMPACT_ATOMS: atom_id res chain seq x y z
N MET A 1 12.98 -33.23 -9.75
CA MET A 1 12.89 -32.64 -9.57
C MET A 1 12.61 -32.08 -9.13
N THR A 2 12.50 -32.27 -9.49
CA THR A 2 12.33 -31.57 -9.24
C THR A 2 12.03 -30.97 -8.80
N ALA A 3 11.99 -31.22 -9.31
CA ALA A 3 11.76 -30.47 -9.09
C ALA A 3 11.51 -29.96 -8.68
N PRO A 4 11.52 -30.15 -8.89
CA PRO A 4 11.20 -29.42 -8.57
C PRO A 4 11.04 -28.67 -8.14
N GLY A 5 11.16 -28.80 -8.44
CA GLY A 5 10.97 -27.91 -8.17
C GLY A 5 10.67 -27.29 -8.08
N TYR A 6 10.70 -27.11 -8.29
CA TYR A 6 10.46 -26.34 -8.36
C TYR A 6 10.09 -25.62 -8.32
N VAL A 7 10.22 -25.74 -8.50
CA VAL A 7 9.89 -24.99 -8.60
C VAL A 7 9.58 -24.28 -8.41
N ARG A 8 9.61 -24.26 -8.74
CA ARG A 8 9.38 -23.55 -8.72
C ARG A 8 9.22 -22.68 -8.65
N VAL A 9 9.22 -22.84 -8.88
CA VAL A 9 9.09 -21.96 -8.89
C VAL A 9 8.79 -21.27 -9.08
N MET A 10 8.60 -21.62 -9.48
CA MET A 10 8.18 -21.05 -9.80
C MET A 10 7.96 -20.39 -9.95
N ALA A 11 8.68 -21.67 -10.57
CA ALA A 11 8.41 -20.41 -11.12
C ALA A 11 7.42 -19.62 -10.40
N THR A 12 7.83 -19.11 -9.54
CA THR A 12 6.99 -18.21 -8.87
C THR A 12 6.40 -17.28 -9.89
N ALA A 13 5.13 -17.31 -10.01
CA ALA A 13 4.48 -16.36 -10.87
C ALA A 13 4.92 -14.98 -10.46
N ASP A 14 5.29 -14.17 -11.41
CA ASP A 14 5.57 -12.77 -11.12
C ASP A 14 4.33 -12.13 -10.55
N PHE A 15 4.55 -11.20 -9.62
CA PHE A 15 3.44 -10.47 -9.02
C PHE A 15 2.62 -9.75 -10.08
N VAL A 16 3.30 -9.19 -11.08
CA VAL A 16 2.63 -8.59 -12.26
C VAL A 16 3.29 -9.13 -13.50
N PRO A 17 2.55 -9.21 -14.63
CA PRO A 17 3.14 -9.70 -15.89
C PRO A 17 4.37 -8.89 -16.29
N ALA A 18 5.31 -9.54 -16.97
CA ALA A 18 6.58 -8.92 -17.34
C ALA A 18 6.39 -7.68 -18.21
N ASP A 19 5.36 -7.66 -19.04
CA ASP A 19 5.09 -6.54 -19.94
C ASP A 19 4.10 -5.52 -19.37
N PHE A 20 3.70 -5.69 -18.10
CA PHE A 20 2.78 -4.76 -17.45
C PHE A 20 3.55 -3.54 -16.94
N GLU A 21 3.02 -2.35 -17.25
CA GLU A 21 3.57 -1.10 -16.73
C GLU A 21 2.73 -0.64 -15.55
N PRO A 22 3.27 -0.71 -14.33
CA PRO A 22 2.48 -0.29 -13.15
C PRO A 22 2.10 1.19 -13.22
N PRO A 23 0.84 1.51 -12.96
CA PRO A 23 0.44 2.92 -12.86
C PRO A 23 1.23 3.62 -11.78
N ARG A 24 1.56 4.89 -12.00
CA ARG A 24 2.33 5.67 -11.04
C ARG A 24 1.50 6.79 -10.42
N SER A 25 0.23 6.90 -10.76
CA SER A 25 -0.63 7.93 -10.19
C SER A 25 -2.10 7.55 -10.27
N LEU A 26 -2.86 8.09 -9.34
CA LEU A 26 -4.31 8.06 -9.36
C LEU A 26 -4.76 9.41 -8.83
N SER A 27 -5.62 10.10 -9.57
CA SER A 27 -6.11 11.41 -9.15
C SER A 27 -7.63 11.40 -9.14
N THR A 28 -8.20 11.86 -8.03
CA THR A 28 -9.63 12.08 -7.89
C THR A 28 -9.84 13.47 -7.32
N ASP A 29 -11.10 13.86 -7.13
CA ASP A 29 -11.41 15.15 -6.51
C ASP A 29 -10.87 15.24 -5.09
N ARG A 30 -10.71 14.11 -4.42
CA ARG A 30 -10.49 14.09 -2.97
C ARG A 30 -9.08 13.64 -2.60
N PHE A 31 -8.36 12.97 -3.47
CA PHE A 31 -6.99 12.54 -3.17
C PHE A 31 -6.20 12.26 -4.44
N ARG A 32 -4.88 12.32 -4.28
CA ARG A 32 -3.92 11.99 -5.34
C ARG A 32 -2.92 10.99 -4.78
N LEU A 33 -2.67 9.92 -5.53
CA LEU A 33 -1.69 8.90 -5.15
C LEU A 33 -0.44 9.04 -6.02
N GLU A 34 0.73 8.85 -5.40
CA GLU A 34 1.99 8.74 -6.11
C GLU A 34 2.88 7.76 -5.36
N PRO A 35 3.86 7.13 -6.04
CA PRO A 35 4.70 6.13 -5.38
C PRO A 35 5.40 6.70 -4.16
N LEU A 36 5.36 5.95 -3.06
CA LEU A 36 5.99 6.37 -1.82
C LEU A 36 7.50 6.25 -1.94
N GLY A 37 8.22 7.28 -1.50
CA GLY A 37 9.67 7.27 -1.53
C GLY A 37 10.27 8.10 -0.41
N PRO A 38 11.62 8.11 -0.33
CA PRO A 38 12.33 8.81 0.74
C PRO A 38 11.97 10.29 0.88
N GLN A 39 11.58 10.93 -0.21
CA GLN A 39 11.21 12.35 -0.18
C GLN A 39 9.97 12.62 0.67
N HIS A 40 9.18 11.59 0.96
CA HIS A 40 7.96 11.73 1.77
C HIS A 40 8.20 11.48 3.26
N ASN A 41 9.45 11.22 3.68
CA ASN A 41 9.73 10.66 5.00
C ASN A 41 9.13 11.47 6.16
N GLU A 42 9.40 12.77 6.21
CA GLU A 42 8.92 13.58 7.33
C GLU A 42 7.41 13.66 7.36
N ALA A 43 6.79 13.92 6.21
CA ALA A 43 5.35 14.06 6.13
C ALA A 43 4.63 12.74 6.38
N ASP A 44 5.19 11.64 5.86
CA ASP A 44 4.63 10.31 6.07
C ASP A 44 4.64 9.93 7.55
N ARG A 45 5.80 10.11 8.19
CA ARG A 45 5.92 9.78 9.60
C ARG A 45 4.97 10.63 10.45
N ALA A 46 4.89 11.92 10.17
CA ALA A 46 3.98 12.80 10.90
C ALA A 46 2.53 12.33 10.73
N ALA A 47 2.17 11.89 9.52
CA ALA A 47 0.82 11.44 9.23
C ALA A 47 0.46 10.21 10.07
N TRP A 48 1.28 9.15 10.03
CA TRP A 48 0.87 7.93 10.72
C TRP A 48 1.08 8.05 12.24
N MET A 49 2.09 8.81 12.68
CA MET A 49 2.28 8.98 14.13
C MET A 49 1.17 9.76 14.80
N SER A 50 0.49 10.62 14.04
CA SER A 50 -0.68 11.36 14.57
C SER A 50 -1.93 10.49 14.63
N SER A 51 -1.88 9.25 14.11
CA SER A 51 -3.09 8.48 13.85
C SER A 51 -2.95 7.01 14.25
N VAL A 52 -2.05 6.69 15.19
CA VAL A 52 -1.75 5.30 15.54
C VAL A 52 -3.00 4.51 15.90
N GLU A 53 -3.83 5.03 16.80
CA GLU A 53 -5.03 4.31 17.23
C GLU A 53 -6.02 4.13 16.09
N HIS A 54 -6.19 5.18 15.30
CA HIS A 54 -7.11 5.13 14.18
C HIS A 54 -6.67 4.09 13.14
N ILE A 55 -5.36 4.06 12.84
CA ILE A 55 -4.84 3.10 11.87
C ILE A 55 -4.99 1.69 12.39
N ARG A 56 -4.68 1.46 13.67
CA ARG A 56 -4.78 0.12 14.24
C ARG A 56 -6.22 -0.39 14.30
N ALA A 57 -7.20 0.50 14.24
CA ALA A 57 -8.61 0.11 14.17
C ALA A 57 -9.10 -0.07 12.73
N THR A 58 -8.26 0.25 11.75
CA THR A 58 -8.63 0.14 10.34
C THR A 58 -8.51 -1.32 9.88
N PRO A 59 -9.46 -1.83 9.05
CA PRO A 59 -9.36 -3.22 8.57
C PRO A 59 -7.99 -3.54 7.97
N GLY A 60 -7.41 -4.67 8.40
CA GLY A 60 -6.08 -5.08 7.98
C GLY A 60 -4.98 -4.77 8.98
N TYR A 61 -5.27 -3.98 10.02
CA TYR A 61 -4.25 -3.55 10.99
C TYR A 61 -4.47 -3.96 12.44
N PRO A 62 -5.69 -4.38 12.87
CA PRO A 62 -5.94 -4.57 14.31
C PRO A 62 -5.02 -5.56 15.01
N ASP A 63 -4.63 -6.65 14.34
CA ASP A 63 -3.77 -7.68 14.93
C ASP A 63 -2.33 -7.54 14.46
N GLY A 64 -2.02 -6.48 13.73
CA GLY A 64 -0.69 -6.28 13.21
C GLY A 64 0.24 -5.64 14.20
N SER A 65 1.51 -5.62 13.85
CA SER A 65 2.53 -5.01 14.68
C SER A 65 2.75 -3.54 14.34
N TRP A 66 2.05 -3.02 13.36
CA TRP A 66 2.26 -1.67 12.86
C TRP A 66 0.94 -0.91 12.80
N PRO A 67 0.90 0.36 13.11
CA PRO A 67 1.98 1.15 13.69
C PRO A 67 2.16 0.81 15.16
N ARG A 68 3.41 0.88 15.64
CA ARG A 68 3.69 0.63 17.03
C ARG A 68 3.30 1.87 17.85
N PRO A 69 2.71 1.65 19.05
CA PRO A 69 2.28 2.79 19.86
C PRO A 69 3.41 3.76 20.23
N GLU A 70 4.64 3.23 20.41
CA GLU A 70 5.78 4.07 20.75
C GLU A 70 6.32 4.86 19.56
N GLY A 71 5.85 4.54 18.34
CA GLY A 71 6.29 5.26 17.16
C GLY A 71 7.60 4.75 16.61
N MET A 72 8.23 5.58 15.78
CA MET A 72 9.46 5.21 15.07
C MET A 72 10.24 6.48 14.80
N SER A 73 11.57 6.39 14.79
CA SER A 73 12.41 7.53 14.47
C SER A 73 12.33 7.89 12.99
N LEU A 74 12.72 9.10 12.64
CA LEU A 74 12.83 9.49 11.24
C LEU A 74 13.78 8.57 10.49
N GLU A 75 14.88 8.17 11.12
CA GLU A 75 15.87 7.30 10.49
C GLU A 75 15.26 5.93 10.16
N ASP A 76 14.53 5.34 11.09
CA ASP A 76 13.91 4.04 10.86
C ASP A 76 12.78 4.15 9.82
N ASN A 77 12.02 5.23 9.88
CA ASN A 77 10.96 5.44 8.87
C ASN A 77 11.57 5.59 7.48
N LEU A 78 12.71 6.28 7.38
CA LEU A 78 13.40 6.42 6.10
C LEU A 78 13.80 5.07 5.52
N LYS A 79 14.24 4.14 6.38
CA LYS A 79 14.57 2.78 5.92
C LYS A 79 13.36 2.08 5.32
N ASP A 80 12.20 2.24 5.95
CA ASP A 80 10.97 1.65 5.43
C ASP A 80 10.59 2.25 4.08
N LEU A 81 10.69 3.56 3.94
CA LEU A 81 10.33 4.22 2.69
C LEU A 81 11.30 3.85 1.57
N THR A 82 12.58 3.71 1.90
CA THR A 82 13.58 3.29 0.93
C THR A 82 13.28 1.86 0.46
N ARG A 83 12.86 0.98 1.37
CA ARG A 83 12.49 -0.39 1.03
C ARG A 83 11.26 -0.40 0.12
N HIS A 84 10.26 0.42 0.43
CA HIS A 84 9.06 0.49 -0.42
C HIS A 84 9.39 0.98 -1.82
N GLU A 85 10.27 1.96 -1.93
CA GLU A 85 10.70 2.44 -3.24
C GLU A 85 11.43 1.35 -4.02
N ALA A 86 12.30 0.60 -3.34
CA ALA A 86 13.03 -0.50 -3.97
C ALA A 86 12.06 -1.62 -4.39
N ASP A 87 11.07 -1.94 -3.57
CA ASP A 87 10.08 -2.94 -3.92
C ASP A 87 9.29 -2.53 -5.17
N PHE A 88 8.96 -1.26 -5.29
CA PHE A 88 8.25 -0.75 -6.46
C PHE A 88 9.09 -0.95 -7.72
N ALA A 89 10.35 -0.55 -7.66
CA ALA A 89 11.25 -0.70 -8.79
C ALA A 89 11.48 -2.16 -9.16
N ALA A 90 11.54 -3.03 -8.15
CA ALA A 90 11.73 -4.47 -8.37
C ALA A 90 10.43 -5.21 -8.68
N ARG A 91 9.29 -4.50 -8.71
CA ARG A 91 7.98 -5.07 -9.03
C ARG A 91 7.54 -6.12 -8.02
N LYS A 92 7.99 -5.97 -6.76
CA LYS A 92 7.66 -6.90 -5.68
C LYS A 92 6.48 -6.44 -4.84
N GLY A 93 6.19 -5.15 -4.85
CA GLY A 93 5.10 -4.57 -4.10
C GLY A 93 5.01 -3.11 -4.48
N PHE A 94 3.79 -2.55 -4.41
CA PHE A 94 3.57 -1.18 -4.86
C PHE A 94 2.91 -0.39 -3.75
N THR A 95 3.66 0.57 -3.20
CA THR A 95 3.16 1.43 -2.12
C THR A 95 3.02 2.85 -2.64
N PHE A 96 1.88 3.47 -2.33
CA PHE A 96 1.57 4.82 -2.77
C PHE A 96 1.26 5.68 -1.56
N THR A 97 1.82 6.88 -1.51
CA THR A 97 1.37 7.87 -0.55
C THR A 97 0.10 8.53 -1.08
N VAL A 98 -0.78 8.92 -0.16
CA VAL A 98 -2.04 9.59 -0.52
C VAL A 98 -1.92 11.04 -0.11
N LEU A 99 -2.13 11.93 -1.07
CA LEU A 99 -1.95 13.37 -0.86
C LEU A 99 -3.29 14.08 -1.00
N ASP A 100 -3.46 15.12 -0.20
CA ASP A 100 -4.60 16.03 -0.33
C ASP A 100 -4.35 16.91 -1.56
N PRO A 101 -5.23 16.91 -2.56
CA PRO A 101 -4.99 17.72 -3.77
C PRO A 101 -4.95 19.22 -3.49
N ALA A 102 -5.56 19.68 -2.39
CA ALA A 102 -5.65 21.11 -2.11
C ALA A 102 -4.32 21.69 -1.64
N ASP A 103 -3.55 20.94 -0.83
CA ASP A 103 -2.33 21.47 -0.23
C ASP A 103 -1.12 20.53 -0.35
N GLY A 104 -1.32 19.31 -0.87
CA GLY A 104 -0.22 18.37 -1.03
C GLY A 104 0.18 17.64 0.24
N ASP A 105 -0.58 17.81 1.33
CA ASP A 105 -0.27 17.12 2.59
C ASP A 105 -0.46 15.62 2.46
N VAL A 106 0.39 14.86 3.15
CA VAL A 106 0.24 13.41 3.23
C VAL A 106 -0.93 13.09 4.16
N ILE A 107 -1.94 12.41 3.62
CA ILE A 107 -3.15 12.08 4.38
C ILE A 107 -3.40 10.58 4.47
N GLY A 108 -2.57 9.74 3.86
CA GLY A 108 -2.76 8.31 3.93
C GLY A 108 -1.72 7.54 3.16
N CYS A 109 -1.95 6.24 3.03
CA CYS A 109 -1.03 5.36 2.32
C CYS A 109 -1.78 4.13 1.82
N VAL A 110 -1.29 3.56 0.71
CA VAL A 110 -1.88 2.38 0.07
C VAL A 110 -0.77 1.37 -0.17
N TYR A 111 -1.03 0.11 0.16
CA TYR A 111 -0.06 -0.97 -0.01
C TYR A 111 -0.67 -2.08 -0.86
N LEU A 112 -0.04 -2.37 -2.00
CA LEU A 112 -0.45 -3.45 -2.91
C LEU A 112 0.67 -4.47 -2.93
N TYR A 113 0.49 -5.59 -2.25
CA TYR A 113 1.53 -6.60 -2.10
C TYR A 113 1.00 -7.99 -2.40
N PRO A 114 1.90 -8.93 -2.74
CA PRO A 114 1.48 -10.33 -2.90
C PRO A 114 0.88 -10.87 -1.62
N ILE A 115 -0.04 -11.80 -1.75
CA ILE A 115 -0.67 -12.43 -0.61
C ILE A 115 -0.67 -13.95 -0.83
N GLN A 116 -0.53 -14.70 0.25
CA GLN A 116 -0.53 -16.15 0.18
C GLN A 116 -1.89 -16.75 0.49
N GLU A 117 -2.89 -15.91 0.70
CA GLU A 117 -4.25 -16.36 0.93
C GLU A 117 -4.80 -17.01 -0.34
N GLU A 118 -5.24 -18.26 -0.22
CA GLU A 118 -5.74 -19.00 -1.37
C GLU A 118 -6.94 -18.28 -1.98
N GLY A 119 -6.99 -18.22 -3.31
CA GLY A 119 -8.09 -17.58 -4.00
C GLY A 119 -7.92 -16.08 -4.21
N HIS A 120 -6.78 -15.53 -3.78
CA HIS A 120 -6.52 -14.09 -3.91
C HIS A 120 -5.17 -13.86 -4.56
N ASP A 121 -5.03 -12.76 -5.29
CA ASP A 121 -3.79 -12.46 -6.03
C ASP A 121 -3.13 -11.16 -5.62
N VAL A 122 -3.74 -10.39 -4.74
CA VAL A 122 -3.13 -9.18 -4.21
C VAL A 122 -3.75 -8.83 -2.85
N SER A 123 -2.90 -8.36 -1.94
CA SER A 123 -3.33 -7.80 -0.66
C SER A 123 -3.48 -6.30 -0.83
N VAL A 124 -4.62 -5.74 -0.46
CA VAL A 124 -4.92 -4.32 -0.59
C VAL A 124 -5.16 -3.75 0.80
N GLN A 125 -4.22 -2.94 1.28
CA GLN A 125 -4.35 -2.27 2.56
C GLN A 125 -4.22 -0.79 2.36
N SER A 126 -4.94 -0.02 3.16
CA SER A 126 -4.85 1.44 3.12
C SER A 126 -5.22 2.00 4.47
N TRP A 127 -4.68 3.19 4.77
CA TRP A 127 -5.07 3.93 5.95
C TRP A 127 -5.11 5.41 5.61
N VAL A 128 -5.88 6.16 6.39
CA VAL A 128 -5.90 7.62 6.31
C VAL A 128 -5.62 8.17 7.70
N ARG A 129 -5.20 9.43 7.74
CA ARG A 129 -5.01 10.14 9.02
C ARG A 129 -6.33 10.21 9.75
N ALA A 130 -6.25 10.21 11.09
CA ALA A 130 -7.45 10.36 11.92
C ALA A 130 -8.20 11.64 11.57
N SER A 131 -7.48 12.71 11.22
CA SER A 131 -8.12 13.98 10.84
C SER A 131 -8.88 13.89 9.53
N HIS A 132 -8.68 12.82 8.77
CA HIS A 132 -9.35 12.60 7.48
C HIS A 132 -10.09 11.28 7.47
N ALA A 133 -10.60 10.87 8.63
CA ALA A 133 -11.26 9.57 8.78
C ALA A 133 -12.41 9.38 7.80
N GLU A 134 -13.08 10.45 7.41
CA GLU A 134 -14.20 10.39 6.48
C GLU A 134 -13.75 9.94 5.07
N LEU A 135 -12.46 10.00 4.78
CA LEU A 135 -11.93 9.57 3.48
C LEU A 135 -11.57 8.09 3.44
N ASP A 136 -11.63 7.38 4.57
CA ASP A 136 -11.22 5.97 4.60
C ASP A 136 -12.05 5.13 3.62
N ARG A 137 -13.36 5.22 3.70
CA ARG A 137 -14.24 4.44 2.82
C ARG A 137 -14.14 4.90 1.36
N PRO A 138 -14.18 6.21 1.07
CA PRO A 138 -13.99 6.65 -0.30
C PRO A 138 -12.68 6.19 -0.92
N LEU A 139 -11.59 6.16 -0.15
CA LEU A 139 -10.31 5.68 -0.65
C LEU A 139 -10.40 4.18 -0.95
N ALA A 140 -10.95 3.40 -0.03
CA ALA A 140 -11.10 1.96 -0.24
C ALA A 140 -11.94 1.66 -1.48
N ASP A 141 -13.02 2.41 -1.70
CA ASP A 141 -13.89 2.23 -2.86
C ASP A 141 -13.16 2.61 -4.15
N ALA A 142 -12.40 3.70 -4.14
CA ALA A 142 -11.64 4.13 -5.32
C ALA A 142 -10.59 3.08 -5.70
N LEU A 143 -9.99 2.42 -4.70
CA LEU A 143 -9.01 1.37 -4.97
C LEU A 143 -9.62 0.17 -5.66
N VAL A 144 -10.87 -0.18 -5.32
CA VAL A 144 -11.57 -1.27 -6.01
C VAL A 144 -11.66 -0.97 -7.50
N ASP A 145 -12.12 0.22 -7.83
CA ASP A 145 -12.28 0.61 -9.23
C ASP A 145 -10.92 0.67 -9.94
N TRP A 146 -9.93 1.26 -9.29
CA TRP A 146 -8.60 1.42 -9.86
C TRP A 146 -7.96 0.06 -10.16
N ILE A 147 -8.06 -0.87 -9.20
CA ILE A 147 -7.47 -2.20 -9.38
C ILE A 147 -8.17 -2.94 -10.51
N SER A 148 -9.48 -2.83 -10.61
CA SER A 148 -10.22 -3.56 -11.64
C SER A 148 -9.99 -2.99 -13.04
N THR A 149 -9.62 -1.70 -13.17
CA THR A 149 -9.45 -1.09 -14.48
C THR A 149 -8.00 -0.99 -14.92
N ASP A 150 -7.06 -0.76 -13.99
CA ASP A 150 -5.68 -0.40 -14.34
C ASP A 150 -4.64 -1.43 -13.92
N TRP A 151 -5.01 -2.43 -13.13
CA TRP A 151 -4.07 -3.42 -12.61
C TRP A 151 -4.47 -4.82 -13.11
N PRO A 152 -3.52 -5.77 -13.12
CA PRO A 152 -3.80 -7.09 -13.72
C PRO A 152 -4.47 -8.09 -12.79
N TRP A 153 -4.77 -7.69 -11.56
CA TRP A 153 -5.30 -8.60 -10.54
C TRP A 153 -6.82 -8.66 -10.59
N GLU A 154 -7.36 -9.88 -10.39
CA GLU A 154 -8.80 -10.11 -10.44
C GLU A 154 -9.41 -10.41 -9.07
N ARG A 155 -8.58 -10.81 -8.10
CA ARG A 155 -9.08 -11.29 -6.82
C ARG A 155 -8.37 -10.62 -5.66
N PRO A 156 -8.61 -9.33 -5.43
CA PRO A 156 -7.98 -8.63 -4.32
C PRO A 156 -8.52 -9.10 -2.97
N TYR A 157 -7.62 -9.22 -1.98
CA TYR A 157 -8.00 -9.48 -0.60
C TYR A 157 -8.03 -8.13 0.13
N ARG A 158 -9.19 -7.79 0.68
CA ARG A 158 -9.43 -6.45 1.20
C ARG A 158 -9.71 -6.41 2.70
N TYR A 159 -9.46 -7.51 3.40
CA TYR A 159 -9.59 -7.58 4.88
C TYR A 159 -11.01 -7.26 5.37
N GLY A 160 -12.02 -7.69 4.61
CA GLY A 160 -13.41 -7.55 5.01
C GLY A 160 -14.09 -6.25 4.63
N ARG A 161 -13.41 -5.42 3.85
CA ARG A 161 -14.01 -4.17 3.38
C ARG A 161 -14.96 -4.39 2.23
#